data_cfba9c4c0963048a0e61855b81d9488e
#
_entry.id   cfba9c4c0963048a0e61855b81d9488e
#
_cell.length_a   1.000
_cell.length_b   1.000
_cell.length_c   1.000
_cell.angle_alpha   90.00
_cell.angle_beta   90.00
_cell.angle_gamma   90.00
#
_symmetry.space_group_name_H-M   'P 1'
#
loop_
_entity.id
_entity.type
_entity.pdbx_description
1 polymer ?
#
loop_
_entity_poly.entity_id
_entity_poly.type
_entity_poly.pdbx_seq_one_letter_code
_entity_poly.pdbx_strand_id
1 'polypeptide(L)'
;MASQRQIHVGGVPIGGGAPVAVQTMTKTETADLHATMAQINRVAEAGADIVRVAVPREKDVEALVTAAVETVALMERLDFHNFKVSMKSTSVPNTIASNRLLAERIPYPLHLGVTEAGTKWSGSLKSAVGLGTLLADGIGDTIRISLSTFHAEEEVKVAWEILKALKLRERGPVLIACPTCGRLQFDMDAVVAEVERRLEAYEDPIEVSVLGCAVNGIGEARHADFGITGAKDMGMIYSRGEPLKKVPTERLVDELFAEIDRYYAAGKKVVRDEVAAAEAAEWLSENEDETAMTPERLAALEAAAAQEDAGVSLDEDVSPVAGRRFTRA
;
A
#
# COMPACT_ATOMS: atom_id res chain seq x y z
N MET A 1 13.99 14.24 33.92
CA MET A 1 15.39 14.17 33.43
C MET A 1 15.41 14.67 31.99
N ALA A 2 16.34 15.55 31.64
CA ALA A 2 16.51 16.01 30.26
C ALA A 2 16.91 14.81 29.36
N SER A 3 16.47 14.80 28.11
CA SER A 3 16.86 13.77 27.15
C SER A 3 18.37 13.79 26.93
N GLN A 4 19.00 12.63 26.89
CA GLN A 4 20.45 12.52 26.69
C GLN A 4 20.87 12.68 25.21
N ARG A 5 19.92 12.43 24.29
CA ARG A 5 20.17 12.53 22.85
C ARG A 5 19.69 13.87 22.31
N GLN A 6 20.53 14.51 21.54
CA GLN A 6 20.20 15.72 20.79
C GLN A 6 19.83 15.37 19.36
N ILE A 7 18.77 16.00 18.86
CA ILE A 7 18.39 16.02 17.45
C ILE A 7 18.30 17.47 16.97
N HIS A 8 18.19 17.67 15.67
CA HIS A 8 18.02 19.00 15.09
C HIS A 8 16.75 19.03 14.23
N VAL A 9 15.99 20.11 14.37
CA VAL A 9 14.89 20.46 13.47
C VAL A 9 15.32 21.73 12.73
N GLY A 10 15.78 21.57 11.50
CA GLY A 10 16.54 22.63 10.84
C GLY A 10 17.82 22.96 11.62
N GLY A 11 18.05 24.23 11.86
CA GLY A 11 19.15 24.71 12.70
C GLY A 11 18.89 24.71 14.21
N VAL A 12 17.68 24.28 14.65
CA VAL A 12 17.27 24.33 16.06
C VAL A 12 17.63 23.01 16.75
N PRO A 13 18.55 22.99 17.75
CA PRO A 13 18.87 21.81 18.51
C PRO A 13 17.75 21.50 19.52
N ILE A 14 17.40 20.22 19.64
CA ILE A 14 16.34 19.73 20.58
C ILE A 14 16.88 18.57 21.40
N GLY A 15 16.80 18.68 22.71
CA GLY A 15 17.29 17.67 23.64
C GLY A 15 18.82 17.72 23.85
N GLY A 16 19.40 16.72 24.54
CA GLY A 16 20.83 16.63 24.78
C GLY A 16 21.44 17.83 25.53
N GLY A 17 20.66 18.48 26.39
CA GLY A 17 21.11 19.70 27.11
C GLY A 17 20.95 21.01 26.34
N ALA A 18 20.44 21.00 25.13
CA ALA A 18 20.06 22.22 24.40
C ALA A 18 18.95 22.99 25.14
N PRO A 19 18.88 24.32 24.95
CA PRO A 19 17.75 25.10 25.42
C PRO A 19 16.41 24.53 24.94
N VAL A 20 15.36 24.69 25.75
CA VAL A 20 14.02 24.24 25.35
C VAL A 20 13.50 25.12 24.23
N ALA A 21 13.27 24.54 23.06
CA ALA A 21 12.78 25.25 21.88
C ALA A 21 11.29 25.63 22.06
N VAL A 22 10.97 26.87 21.69
CA VAL A 22 9.61 27.40 21.71
C VAL A 22 8.93 27.12 20.37
N GLN A 23 7.90 26.25 20.39
CA GLN A 23 7.14 25.92 19.20
C GLN A 23 5.73 26.50 19.27
N THR A 24 5.26 27.05 18.17
CA THR A 24 3.88 27.48 17.99
C THR A 24 3.28 26.94 16.70
N MET A 25 2.03 27.29 16.44
CA MET A 25 1.32 26.88 15.22
C MET A 25 0.55 28.08 14.66
N THR A 26 0.50 28.21 13.33
CA THR A 26 -0.34 29.23 12.68
C THR A 26 -1.81 28.97 12.96
N LYS A 27 -2.57 30.07 13.06
CA LYS A 27 -4.02 30.08 13.28
C LYS A 27 -4.79 30.71 12.11
N THR A 28 -4.06 31.14 11.08
CA THR A 28 -4.63 31.67 9.84
C THR A 28 -5.15 30.52 8.97
N GLU A 29 -6.03 30.86 8.04
CA GLU A 29 -6.43 29.96 6.99
C GLU A 29 -5.24 29.74 6.04
N THR A 30 -4.74 28.49 5.93
CA THR A 30 -3.49 28.18 5.19
C THR A 30 -3.58 28.54 3.71
N ALA A 31 -4.79 28.49 3.11
CA ALA A 31 -5.02 28.94 1.73
C ALA A 31 -4.81 30.45 1.54
N ASP A 32 -4.89 31.24 2.62
CA ASP A 32 -4.44 32.63 2.60
C ASP A 32 -2.93 32.68 2.89
N LEU A 33 -2.15 32.49 1.84
CA LEU A 33 -0.69 32.44 1.92
C LEU A 33 -0.12 33.73 2.52
N HIS A 34 -0.69 34.89 2.14
CA HIS A 34 -0.19 36.20 2.61
C HIS A 34 -0.42 36.39 4.12
N ALA A 35 -1.62 36.07 4.63
CA ALA A 35 -1.91 36.15 6.05
C ALA A 35 -1.12 35.12 6.86
N THR A 36 -0.91 33.92 6.32
CA THR A 36 -0.14 32.85 6.94
C THR A 36 1.34 33.21 7.04
N MET A 37 1.94 33.71 5.98
CA MET A 37 3.34 34.17 6.00
C MET A 37 3.52 35.39 6.93
N ALA A 38 2.61 36.34 6.91
CA ALA A 38 2.65 37.46 7.85
C ALA A 38 2.56 37.01 9.32
N GLN A 39 1.79 35.95 9.60
CA GLN A 39 1.72 35.39 10.96
C GLN A 39 3.01 34.64 11.32
N ILE A 40 3.59 33.86 10.41
CA ILE A 40 4.87 33.17 10.62
C ILE A 40 5.95 34.19 10.99
N ASN A 41 6.07 35.27 10.23
CA ASN A 41 7.07 36.33 10.50
C ASN A 41 6.85 36.95 11.90
N ARG A 42 5.61 37.31 12.25
CA ARG A 42 5.32 37.87 13.56
C ARG A 42 5.64 36.93 14.73
N VAL A 43 5.36 35.62 14.60
CA VAL A 43 5.67 34.69 15.70
C VAL A 43 7.16 34.37 15.77
N ALA A 44 7.88 34.41 14.64
CA ALA A 44 9.34 34.32 14.62
C ALA A 44 9.99 35.54 15.28
N GLU A 45 9.53 36.76 14.97
CA GLU A 45 9.96 38.00 15.63
C GLU A 45 9.64 37.99 17.13
N ALA A 46 8.55 37.32 17.54
CA ALA A 46 8.20 37.14 18.95
C ALA A 46 9.05 36.07 19.65
N GLY A 47 9.99 35.42 18.96
CA GLY A 47 10.94 34.46 19.52
C GLY A 47 10.51 32.99 19.42
N ALA A 48 9.62 32.64 18.51
CA ALA A 48 9.34 31.22 18.22
C ALA A 48 10.49 30.61 17.42
N ASP A 49 11.03 29.50 17.92
CA ASP A 49 12.11 28.75 17.24
C ASP A 49 11.54 27.85 16.13
N ILE A 50 10.31 27.34 16.32
CA ILE A 50 9.65 26.42 15.39
C ILE A 50 8.21 26.88 15.16
N VAL A 51 7.80 26.94 13.90
CA VAL A 51 6.41 27.25 13.53
C VAL A 51 5.81 26.08 12.75
N ARG A 52 4.69 25.56 13.22
CA ARG A 52 3.92 24.52 12.55
C ARG A 52 2.78 25.14 11.75
N VAL A 53 2.62 24.71 10.51
CA VAL A 53 1.49 25.04 9.64
C VAL A 53 0.65 23.80 9.37
N ALA A 54 -0.68 23.92 9.44
CA ALA A 54 -1.62 22.84 9.13
C ALA A 54 -2.33 23.13 7.81
N VAL A 55 -2.61 22.11 7.00
CA VAL A 55 -3.33 22.24 5.72
C VAL A 55 -4.58 21.36 5.76
N PRO A 56 -5.73 21.95 6.17
CA PRO A 56 -6.94 21.18 6.47
C PRO A 56 -7.83 20.92 5.25
N ARG A 57 -7.62 21.61 4.10
CA ARG A 57 -8.56 21.61 2.98
C ARG A 57 -7.87 21.36 1.64
N GLU A 58 -8.63 20.83 0.69
CA GLU A 58 -8.15 20.49 -0.66
C GLU A 58 -7.61 21.72 -1.42
N LYS A 59 -8.29 22.86 -1.30
CA LYS A 59 -7.87 24.12 -1.93
C LYS A 59 -6.52 24.64 -1.41
N ASP A 60 -6.03 24.07 -0.33
CA ASP A 60 -4.77 24.47 0.30
C ASP A 60 -3.54 23.69 -0.26
N VAL A 61 -3.73 22.77 -1.18
CA VAL A 61 -2.65 21.90 -1.73
C VAL A 61 -1.55 22.76 -2.33
N GLU A 62 -1.86 23.73 -3.20
CA GLU A 62 -0.85 24.58 -3.83
C GLU A 62 -0.12 25.45 -2.81
N ALA A 63 -0.83 25.97 -1.82
CA ALA A 63 -0.24 26.75 -0.74
C ALA A 63 0.75 25.91 0.10
N LEU A 64 0.36 24.65 0.38
CA LEU A 64 1.23 23.71 1.08
C LEU A 64 2.51 23.40 0.29
N VAL A 65 2.36 23.10 -1.00
CA VAL A 65 3.50 22.80 -1.87
C VAL A 65 4.44 24.01 -1.98
N THR A 66 3.89 25.20 -2.16
CA THR A 66 4.66 26.44 -2.19
C THR A 66 5.46 26.64 -0.90
N ALA A 67 4.82 26.50 0.26
CA ALA A 67 5.48 26.61 1.55
C ALA A 67 6.60 25.56 1.73
N ALA A 68 6.38 24.33 1.26
CA ALA A 68 7.39 23.27 1.29
C ALA A 68 8.59 23.63 0.40
N VAL A 69 8.36 24.08 -0.83
CA VAL A 69 9.42 24.52 -1.77
C VAL A 69 10.22 25.70 -1.21
N GLU A 70 9.54 26.70 -0.64
CA GLU A 70 10.23 27.84 -0.01
C GLU A 70 11.07 27.41 1.19
N THR A 71 10.57 26.44 1.99
CA THR A 71 11.33 25.87 3.11
C THR A 71 12.55 25.10 2.61
N VAL A 72 12.41 24.28 1.58
CA VAL A 72 13.53 23.59 0.93
C VAL A 72 14.58 24.60 0.45
N ALA A 73 14.17 25.66 -0.25
CA ALA A 73 15.08 26.70 -0.71
C ALA A 73 15.78 27.43 0.45
N LEU A 74 15.11 27.59 1.60
CA LEU A 74 15.75 28.13 2.80
C LEU A 74 16.82 27.18 3.35
N MET A 75 16.54 25.87 3.42
CA MET A 75 17.48 24.86 3.88
C MET A 75 18.74 24.82 2.98
N GLU A 76 18.54 24.90 1.67
CA GLU A 76 19.64 24.98 0.69
C GLU A 76 20.50 26.23 0.88
N ARG A 77 19.90 27.40 1.11
CA ARG A 77 20.65 28.62 1.41
C ARG A 77 21.47 28.54 2.70
N LEU A 78 21.04 27.65 3.64
CA LEU A 78 21.77 27.38 4.88
C LEU A 78 22.79 26.24 4.73
N ASP A 79 23.02 25.76 3.51
CA ASP A 79 23.91 24.64 3.20
C ASP A 79 23.51 23.34 3.95
N PHE A 80 22.20 23.15 4.17
CA PHE A 80 21.67 21.98 4.83
C PHE A 80 20.89 21.13 3.85
N HIS A 81 21.46 19.98 3.44
CA HIS A 81 20.91 19.09 2.41
C HIS A 81 20.49 17.71 2.95
N ASN A 82 20.76 17.41 4.20
CA ASN A 82 20.44 16.10 4.80
C ASN A 82 19.07 16.11 5.47
N PHE A 83 18.01 16.15 4.66
CA PHE A 83 16.63 16.12 5.13
C PHE A 83 15.71 15.37 4.16
N LYS A 84 14.53 15.04 4.60
CA LYS A 84 13.40 14.56 3.79
C LYS A 84 12.18 15.41 4.05
N VAL A 85 11.30 15.50 3.07
CA VAL A 85 10.06 16.27 3.18
C VAL A 85 8.87 15.34 3.38
N SER A 86 7.91 15.77 4.20
CA SER A 86 6.69 15.00 4.43
C SER A 86 5.48 15.90 4.27
N MET A 87 4.65 15.60 3.28
CA MET A 87 3.36 16.24 3.09
C MET A 87 2.24 15.24 3.37
N LYS A 88 1.43 15.55 4.38
CA LYS A 88 0.36 14.67 4.86
C LYS A 88 -0.95 15.43 4.99
N SER A 89 -2.02 14.78 4.58
CA SER A 89 -3.39 15.24 4.77
C SER A 89 -4.25 14.11 5.32
N THR A 90 -5.40 14.45 5.91
CA THR A 90 -6.47 13.49 6.23
C THR A 90 -7.23 13.07 4.97
N SER A 91 -7.17 13.89 3.92
CA SER A 91 -7.74 13.63 2.59
C SER A 91 -6.75 12.85 1.73
N VAL A 92 -7.16 11.67 1.28
CA VAL A 92 -6.35 10.84 0.37
C VAL A 92 -6.09 11.55 -0.97
N PRO A 93 -7.10 12.16 -1.64
CA PRO A 93 -6.85 12.94 -2.86
C PRO A 93 -5.84 14.06 -2.67
N ASN A 94 -5.91 14.80 -1.55
CA ASN A 94 -4.96 15.88 -1.26
C ASN A 94 -3.55 15.34 -1.01
N THR A 95 -3.41 14.23 -0.29
CA THR A 95 -2.13 13.57 -0.09
C THR A 95 -1.51 13.18 -1.42
N ILE A 96 -2.29 12.60 -2.34
CA ILE A 96 -1.81 12.23 -3.67
C ILE A 96 -1.41 13.47 -4.48
N ALA A 97 -2.32 14.44 -4.60
CA ALA A 97 -2.08 15.63 -5.42
C ALA A 97 -0.87 16.44 -4.94
N SER A 98 -0.76 16.65 -3.62
CA SER A 98 0.33 17.43 -3.04
C SER A 98 1.68 16.75 -3.19
N ASN A 99 1.77 15.44 -2.98
CA ASN A 99 3.04 14.73 -3.13
C ASN A 99 3.47 14.60 -4.61
N ARG A 100 2.53 14.42 -5.55
CA ARG A 100 2.82 14.47 -6.99
C ARG A 100 3.41 15.82 -7.38
N LEU A 101 2.73 16.89 -7.01
CA LEU A 101 3.18 18.24 -7.33
C LEU A 101 4.52 18.60 -6.66
N LEU A 102 4.75 18.13 -5.43
CA LEU A 102 6.00 18.35 -4.73
C LEU A 102 7.15 17.57 -5.36
N ALA A 103 6.93 16.32 -5.77
CA ALA A 103 7.92 15.48 -6.42
C ALA A 103 8.46 16.09 -7.74
N GLU A 104 7.63 16.89 -8.43
CA GLU A 104 8.04 17.62 -9.63
C GLU A 104 8.92 18.86 -9.32
N ARG A 105 8.86 19.37 -8.07
CA ARG A 105 9.44 20.66 -7.70
C ARG A 105 10.71 20.57 -6.85
N ILE A 106 10.95 19.43 -6.20
CA ILE A 106 12.12 19.25 -5.32
C ILE A 106 12.80 17.90 -5.57
N PRO A 107 14.14 17.83 -5.45
CA PRO A 107 14.91 16.59 -5.62
C PRO A 107 15.09 15.80 -4.31
N TYR A 108 14.44 16.17 -3.23
CA TYR A 108 14.63 15.56 -1.91
C TYR A 108 13.69 14.40 -1.64
N PRO A 109 14.13 13.41 -0.82
CA PRO A 109 13.31 12.26 -0.47
C PRO A 109 11.98 12.66 0.18
N LEU A 110 10.93 11.92 -0.17
CA LEU A 110 9.58 12.13 0.34
C LEU A 110 9.19 11.05 1.37
N HIS A 111 8.60 11.51 2.47
CA HIS A 111 8.00 10.63 3.47
C HIS A 111 6.49 10.67 3.37
N LEU A 112 5.91 9.56 2.90
CA LEU A 112 4.48 9.44 2.67
C LEU A 112 3.71 8.99 3.90
N GLY A 113 2.48 9.46 4.04
CA GLY A 113 1.55 9.02 5.06
C GLY A 113 0.22 9.75 4.95
N VAL A 114 -0.87 9.08 5.34
CA VAL A 114 -2.17 9.71 5.53
C VAL A 114 -2.33 10.03 7.02
N THR A 115 -2.64 11.28 7.35
CA THR A 115 -2.86 11.69 8.75
C THR A 115 -4.26 11.31 9.18
N GLU A 116 -4.40 10.78 10.41
CA GLU A 116 -5.72 10.44 10.97
C GLU A 116 -6.52 9.52 10.03
N ALA A 117 -5.86 8.49 9.49
CA ALA A 117 -6.47 7.62 8.49
C ALA A 117 -7.73 6.92 9.03
N GLY A 118 -7.79 6.63 10.34
CA GLY A 118 -8.96 6.06 11.01
C GLY A 118 -8.67 4.71 11.67
N THR A 119 -9.72 3.89 11.80
CA THR A 119 -9.64 2.56 12.41
C THR A 119 -8.73 1.62 11.58
N LYS A 120 -8.36 0.48 12.17
CA LYS A 120 -7.54 -0.55 11.51
C LYS A 120 -8.04 -0.85 10.09
N TRP A 121 -9.32 -1.13 9.91
CA TRP A 121 -9.89 -1.43 8.60
C TRP A 121 -9.91 -0.22 7.66
N SER A 122 -10.62 0.84 8.04
CA SER A 122 -10.78 2.03 7.19
C SER A 122 -9.47 2.75 6.93
N GLY A 123 -8.60 2.84 7.95
CA GLY A 123 -7.30 3.48 7.85
C GLY A 123 -6.33 2.72 6.96
N SER A 124 -6.36 1.38 7.00
CA SER A 124 -5.56 0.53 6.10
C SER A 124 -5.95 0.73 4.65
N LEU A 125 -7.26 0.75 4.35
CA LEU A 125 -7.76 0.99 2.99
C LEU A 125 -7.38 2.38 2.47
N LYS A 126 -7.55 3.43 3.27
CA LYS A 126 -7.15 4.80 2.90
C LYS A 126 -5.65 4.90 2.65
N SER A 127 -4.84 4.28 3.51
CA SER A 127 -3.39 4.23 3.36
C SER A 127 -2.98 3.45 2.13
N ALA A 128 -3.59 2.29 1.87
CA ALA A 128 -3.31 1.49 0.69
C ALA A 128 -3.61 2.25 -0.60
N VAL A 129 -4.75 2.94 -0.67
CA VAL A 129 -5.10 3.77 -1.84
C VAL A 129 -4.15 4.95 -1.98
N GLY A 130 -3.94 5.73 -0.90
CA GLY A 130 -3.13 6.96 -0.97
C GLY A 130 -1.66 6.69 -1.23
N LEU A 131 -1.05 5.84 -0.41
CA LEU A 131 0.37 5.53 -0.52
C LEU A 131 0.63 4.60 -1.70
N GLY A 132 -0.26 3.62 -1.92
CA GLY A 132 -0.14 2.69 -3.05
C GLY A 132 -0.13 3.42 -4.39
N THR A 133 -1.01 4.41 -4.58
CA THR A 133 -1.02 5.23 -5.80
C THR A 133 0.31 5.97 -6.00
N LEU A 134 0.82 6.64 -4.96
CA LEU A 134 2.07 7.38 -5.06
C LEU A 134 3.28 6.47 -5.29
N LEU A 135 3.34 5.35 -4.58
CA LEU A 135 4.42 4.37 -4.75
C LEU A 135 4.40 3.71 -6.13
N ALA A 136 3.22 3.47 -6.70
CA ALA A 136 3.08 2.97 -8.08
C ALA A 136 3.54 4.00 -9.12
N ASP A 137 3.41 5.30 -8.81
CA ASP A 137 3.97 6.40 -9.62
C ASP A 137 5.50 6.57 -9.42
N GLY A 138 6.14 5.75 -8.57
CA GLY A 138 7.56 5.89 -8.22
C GLY A 138 7.84 7.04 -7.23
N ILE A 139 6.82 7.55 -6.55
CA ILE A 139 6.93 8.66 -5.60
C ILE A 139 6.93 8.12 -4.16
N GLY A 140 7.97 8.46 -3.39
CA GLY A 140 8.07 8.16 -1.96
C GLY A 140 9.22 7.24 -1.61
N ASP A 141 9.99 7.64 -0.62
CA ASP A 141 11.21 6.95 -0.16
C ASP A 141 11.02 6.30 1.20
N THR A 142 10.08 6.81 1.98
CA THR A 142 9.69 6.24 3.27
C THR A 142 8.18 6.38 3.47
N ILE A 143 7.57 5.39 4.14
CA ILE A 143 6.14 5.39 4.42
C ILE A 143 5.85 5.26 5.92
N ARG A 144 4.74 5.82 6.35
CA ARG A 144 4.16 5.60 7.68
C ARG A 144 2.66 5.41 7.59
N ILE A 145 2.18 4.33 8.15
CA ILE A 145 0.76 4.08 8.38
C ILE A 145 0.36 4.72 9.72
N SER A 146 -0.86 5.24 9.81
CA SER A 146 -1.39 5.92 11.00
C SER A 146 -2.79 5.40 11.29
N LEU A 147 -2.89 4.46 12.22
CA LEU A 147 -4.13 3.81 12.60
C LEU A 147 -4.53 4.18 14.03
N SER A 148 -5.83 4.17 14.30
CA SER A 148 -6.36 4.26 15.66
C SER A 148 -6.26 2.90 16.35
N THR A 149 -5.05 2.53 16.76
CA THR A 149 -4.73 1.28 17.45
C THR A 149 -3.65 1.51 18.51
N PHE A 150 -3.67 0.71 19.58
CA PHE A 150 -2.56 0.65 20.56
C PHE A 150 -1.42 -0.27 20.11
N HIS A 151 -1.62 -1.06 19.06
CA HIS A 151 -0.70 -2.05 18.52
C HIS A 151 0.06 -1.47 17.33
N ALA A 152 1.21 -0.84 17.58
CA ALA A 152 2.02 -0.21 16.52
C ALA A 152 2.52 -1.22 15.47
N GLU A 153 2.67 -2.49 15.85
CA GLU A 153 3.03 -3.58 14.95
C GLU A 153 2.01 -3.79 13.83
N GLU A 154 0.74 -3.45 14.03
CA GLU A 154 -0.29 -3.52 12.99
C GLU A 154 -0.06 -2.49 11.89
N GLU A 155 0.41 -1.29 12.25
CA GLU A 155 0.80 -0.26 11.27
C GLU A 155 1.96 -0.75 10.39
N VAL A 156 2.91 -1.46 10.99
CA VAL A 156 4.05 -2.06 10.28
C VAL A 156 3.59 -3.18 9.35
N LYS A 157 2.68 -4.05 9.80
CA LYS A 157 2.08 -5.10 8.95
C LYS A 157 1.43 -4.50 7.71
N VAL A 158 0.56 -3.49 7.89
CA VAL A 158 -0.12 -2.82 6.77
C VAL A 158 0.88 -2.17 5.80
N ALA A 159 1.94 -1.56 6.32
CA ALA A 159 2.99 -0.98 5.48
C ALA A 159 3.67 -2.04 4.60
N TRP A 160 4.00 -3.20 5.19
CA TRP A 160 4.60 -4.31 4.44
C TRP A 160 3.63 -4.90 3.40
N GLU A 161 2.35 -5.03 3.71
CA GLU A 161 1.36 -5.52 2.75
C GLU A 161 1.25 -4.59 1.52
N ILE A 162 1.30 -3.25 1.72
CA ILE A 162 1.32 -2.29 0.61
C ILE A 162 2.58 -2.48 -0.26
N LEU A 163 3.77 -2.61 0.37
CA LEU A 163 5.03 -2.77 -0.35
C LEU A 163 5.10 -4.11 -1.10
N LYS A 164 4.60 -5.19 -0.49
CA LYS A 164 4.51 -6.52 -1.12
C LYS A 164 3.53 -6.50 -2.30
N ALA A 165 2.34 -5.91 -2.13
CA ALA A 165 1.34 -5.82 -3.19
C ALA A 165 1.86 -5.10 -4.44
N LEU A 166 2.76 -4.13 -4.27
CA LEU A 166 3.42 -3.40 -5.35
C LEU A 166 4.75 -4.03 -5.79
N LYS A 167 5.15 -5.16 -5.22
CA LYS A 167 6.45 -5.83 -5.47
C LYS A 167 7.67 -4.91 -5.28
N LEU A 168 7.55 -3.87 -4.45
CA LEU A 168 8.65 -2.95 -4.15
C LEU A 168 9.62 -3.52 -3.12
N ARG A 169 9.11 -4.33 -2.19
CA ARG A 169 9.91 -5.03 -1.18
C ARG A 169 9.24 -6.34 -0.79
N GLU A 170 10.05 -7.29 -0.40
CA GLU A 170 9.61 -8.61 0.08
C GLU A 170 9.97 -8.78 1.56
N ARG A 171 9.05 -9.34 2.32
CA ARG A 171 9.25 -9.75 3.70
C ARG A 171 8.14 -10.68 4.15
N GLY A 172 8.53 -11.84 4.64
CA GLY A 172 7.60 -12.85 5.11
C GLY A 172 6.71 -13.44 4.01
N PRO A 173 5.91 -14.41 4.35
CA PRO A 173 5.06 -15.14 3.42
C PRO A 173 4.00 -14.28 2.74
N VAL A 174 3.58 -14.73 1.56
CA VAL A 174 2.41 -14.22 0.85
C VAL A 174 1.37 -15.33 0.80
N LEU A 175 0.19 -15.08 1.37
CA LEU A 175 -0.93 -16.00 1.31
C LEU A 175 -1.83 -15.66 0.12
N ILE A 176 -2.01 -16.64 -0.76
CA ILE A 176 -2.92 -16.58 -1.91
C ILE A 176 -4.14 -17.44 -1.56
N ALA A 177 -5.30 -16.80 -1.36
CA ALA A 177 -6.54 -17.50 -1.05
C ALA A 177 -7.57 -17.25 -2.15
N CYS A 178 -8.19 -18.32 -2.67
CA CYS A 178 -9.26 -18.14 -3.64
C CYS A 178 -10.54 -17.60 -2.96
N PRO A 179 -11.34 -16.80 -3.69
CA PRO A 179 -12.62 -16.36 -3.18
C PRO A 179 -13.56 -17.56 -2.99
N THR A 180 -14.33 -17.54 -1.90
CA THR A 180 -15.34 -18.56 -1.63
C THR A 180 -16.43 -18.51 -2.71
N CYS A 181 -16.70 -19.65 -3.35
CA CYS A 181 -17.74 -19.79 -4.36
C CYS A 181 -18.56 -21.05 -4.14
N GLY A 182 -19.62 -21.28 -4.94
CA GLY A 182 -20.51 -22.44 -4.83
C GLY A 182 -19.83 -23.80 -5.02
N ARG A 183 -18.55 -23.85 -5.37
CA ARG A 183 -17.74 -25.09 -5.50
C ARG A 183 -16.97 -25.45 -4.24
N LEU A 184 -17.04 -24.60 -3.19
CA LEU A 184 -16.37 -24.81 -1.92
C LEU A 184 -16.91 -26.07 -1.22
N GLN A 185 -16.02 -26.92 -0.71
CA GLN A 185 -16.39 -28.21 -0.12
C GLN A 185 -15.87 -28.42 1.32
N PHE A 186 -15.21 -27.39 1.90
CA PHE A 186 -14.68 -27.42 3.26
C PHE A 186 -14.73 -26.02 3.89
N ASP A 187 -14.50 -25.93 5.19
CA ASP A 187 -14.45 -24.65 5.91
C ASP A 187 -13.17 -23.89 5.57
N MET A 188 -13.25 -23.12 4.49
CA MET A 188 -12.10 -22.35 3.99
C MET A 188 -11.71 -21.19 4.89
N ASP A 189 -12.68 -20.55 5.53
CA ASP A 189 -12.41 -19.40 6.41
C ASP A 189 -11.54 -19.82 7.59
N ALA A 190 -11.87 -20.95 8.22
CA ALA A 190 -11.09 -21.51 9.33
C ALA A 190 -9.68 -21.92 8.87
N VAL A 191 -9.57 -22.56 7.70
CA VAL A 191 -8.29 -23.00 7.14
C VAL A 191 -7.41 -21.80 6.78
N VAL A 192 -7.94 -20.78 6.10
CA VAL A 192 -7.21 -19.56 5.74
C VAL A 192 -6.72 -18.85 7.00
N ALA A 193 -7.58 -18.65 8.01
CA ALA A 193 -7.20 -17.99 9.25
C ALA A 193 -6.08 -18.74 9.99
N GLU A 194 -6.12 -20.05 10.03
CA GLU A 194 -5.08 -20.86 10.69
C GLU A 194 -3.78 -20.86 9.90
N VAL A 195 -3.83 -20.91 8.56
CA VAL A 195 -2.64 -20.81 7.69
C VAL A 195 -2.02 -19.43 7.85
N GLU A 196 -2.80 -18.35 7.77
CA GLU A 196 -2.33 -16.98 7.96
C GLU A 196 -1.61 -16.81 9.31
N ARG A 197 -2.24 -17.27 10.38
CA ARG A 197 -1.67 -17.21 11.74
C ARG A 197 -0.34 -17.96 11.85
N ARG A 198 -0.22 -19.15 11.25
CA ARG A 198 1.01 -19.96 11.31
C ARG A 198 2.11 -19.40 10.42
N LEU A 199 1.76 -18.80 9.31
CA LEU A 199 2.72 -18.14 8.41
C LEU A 199 3.43 -16.95 9.07
N GLU A 200 2.86 -16.30 10.09
CA GLU A 200 3.51 -15.22 10.83
C GLU A 200 4.86 -15.63 11.46
N ALA A 201 5.11 -16.93 11.66
CA ALA A 201 6.37 -17.43 12.21
C ALA A 201 7.52 -17.50 11.19
N TYR A 202 7.23 -17.29 9.90
CA TYR A 202 8.22 -17.40 8.83
C TYR A 202 8.63 -16.01 8.34
N GLU A 203 9.92 -15.80 8.14
CA GLU A 203 10.48 -14.52 7.67
C GLU A 203 10.77 -14.49 6.17
N ASP A 204 10.90 -15.65 5.55
CA ASP A 204 11.21 -15.78 4.12
C ASP A 204 9.97 -15.47 3.25
N PRO A 205 10.17 -14.92 2.05
CA PRO A 205 9.08 -14.54 1.15
C PRO A 205 8.53 -15.73 0.37
N ILE A 206 8.03 -16.76 1.07
CA ILE A 206 7.35 -17.90 0.45
C ILE A 206 5.92 -17.55 0.02
N GLU A 207 5.49 -18.09 -1.10
CA GLU A 207 4.11 -18.00 -1.56
C GLU A 207 3.34 -19.27 -1.21
N VAL A 208 2.27 -19.13 -0.44
CA VAL A 208 1.41 -20.24 -0.02
C VAL A 208 0.01 -20.03 -0.54
N SER A 209 -0.53 -21.01 -1.26
CA SER A 209 -1.89 -20.95 -1.81
C SER A 209 -2.86 -21.85 -1.05
N VAL A 210 -4.05 -21.31 -0.76
CA VAL A 210 -5.19 -22.06 -0.19
C VAL A 210 -6.35 -21.97 -1.16
N LEU A 211 -6.72 -23.11 -1.77
CA LEU A 211 -7.70 -23.19 -2.84
C LEU A 211 -8.89 -24.04 -2.44
N GLY A 212 -10.09 -23.50 -2.63
CA GLY A 212 -11.35 -24.11 -2.15
C GLY A 212 -11.85 -25.32 -2.94
N CYS A 213 -11.26 -25.64 -4.10
CA CYS A 213 -11.67 -26.78 -4.91
C CYS A 213 -10.53 -27.29 -5.80
N ALA A 214 -10.60 -28.58 -6.14
CA ALA A 214 -9.58 -29.24 -6.98
C ALA A 214 -9.51 -28.70 -8.43
N VAL A 215 -10.56 -28.04 -8.92
CA VAL A 215 -10.62 -27.53 -10.30
C VAL A 215 -9.58 -26.43 -10.56
N ASN A 216 -9.39 -25.53 -9.59
CA ASN A 216 -8.42 -24.46 -9.70
C ASN A 216 -7.03 -24.84 -9.13
N GLY A 217 -6.96 -25.96 -8.41
CA GLY A 217 -5.74 -26.39 -7.72
C GLY A 217 -4.53 -26.54 -8.61
N ILE A 218 -4.71 -27.00 -9.84
CA ILE A 218 -3.62 -27.23 -10.78
C ILE A 218 -3.18 -25.95 -11.47
N GLY A 219 -4.09 -25.00 -11.74
CA GLY A 219 -3.80 -23.75 -12.45
C GLY A 219 -3.23 -22.65 -11.55
N GLU A 220 -3.91 -22.37 -10.44
CA GLU A 220 -3.56 -21.26 -9.54
C GLU A 220 -2.46 -21.64 -8.53
N ALA A 221 -2.36 -22.92 -8.13
CA ALA A 221 -1.27 -23.39 -7.26
C ALA A 221 0.09 -23.49 -7.98
N ARG A 222 0.12 -23.36 -9.30
CA ARG A 222 1.33 -23.56 -10.11
C ARG A 222 2.44 -22.55 -9.82
N HIS A 223 2.06 -21.36 -9.39
CA HIS A 223 2.99 -20.27 -9.13
C HIS A 223 3.36 -20.15 -7.65
N ALA A 224 2.65 -20.82 -6.75
CA ALA A 224 2.96 -20.81 -5.33
C ALA A 224 4.03 -21.85 -4.98
N ASP A 225 4.88 -21.53 -4.01
CA ASP A 225 5.91 -22.46 -3.51
C ASP A 225 5.27 -23.68 -2.86
N PHE A 226 4.17 -23.44 -2.11
CA PHE A 226 3.36 -24.48 -1.47
C PHE A 226 1.88 -24.16 -1.66
N GLY A 227 1.06 -25.18 -1.68
CA GLY A 227 -0.37 -24.97 -1.77
C GLY A 227 -1.18 -26.16 -1.28
N ILE A 228 -2.42 -25.85 -0.91
CA ILE A 228 -3.41 -26.86 -0.57
C ILE A 228 -4.70 -26.63 -1.35
N THR A 229 -5.35 -27.73 -1.71
CA THR A 229 -6.73 -27.72 -2.16
C THR A 229 -7.54 -28.65 -1.28
N GLY A 230 -8.70 -28.22 -0.85
CA GLY A 230 -9.60 -29.03 -0.05
C GLY A 230 -10.75 -29.60 -0.89
N ALA A 231 -11.26 -30.74 -0.41
CA ALA A 231 -12.54 -31.32 -0.78
C ALA A 231 -13.23 -31.77 0.51
N LYS A 232 -14.41 -32.38 0.42
CA LYS A 232 -15.23 -32.72 1.59
C LYS A 232 -14.49 -33.56 2.64
N ASP A 233 -13.80 -34.62 2.19
CA ASP A 233 -13.17 -35.58 3.09
C ASP A 233 -11.63 -35.61 2.94
N MET A 234 -11.13 -35.23 1.78
CA MET A 234 -9.72 -35.33 1.41
C MET A 234 -9.27 -34.06 0.69
N GLY A 235 -8.03 -33.65 0.91
CA GLY A 235 -7.40 -32.57 0.18
C GLY A 235 -6.05 -32.97 -0.43
N MET A 236 -5.46 -32.06 -1.18
CA MET A 236 -4.20 -32.27 -1.86
C MET A 236 -3.21 -31.19 -1.44
N ILE A 237 -1.98 -31.59 -1.16
CA ILE A 237 -0.86 -30.67 -0.94
C ILE A 237 -0.03 -30.60 -2.21
N TYR A 238 0.34 -29.38 -2.58
CA TYR A 238 1.15 -29.07 -3.74
C TYR A 238 2.46 -28.40 -3.34
N SER A 239 3.49 -28.62 -4.12
CA SER A 239 4.71 -27.81 -4.08
C SER A 239 5.11 -27.47 -5.51
N ARG A 240 5.24 -26.17 -5.79
CA ARG A 240 5.61 -25.63 -7.12
C ARG A 240 4.73 -26.19 -8.26
N GLY A 241 3.42 -26.27 -8.00
CA GLY A 241 2.44 -26.80 -8.96
C GLY A 241 2.36 -28.30 -9.09
N GLU A 242 3.29 -29.04 -8.47
CA GLU A 242 3.28 -30.49 -8.49
C GLU A 242 2.50 -31.07 -7.28
N PRO A 243 1.56 -31.99 -7.49
CA PRO A 243 0.85 -32.64 -6.40
C PRO A 243 1.80 -33.56 -5.62
N LEU A 244 1.92 -33.32 -4.31
CA LEU A 244 2.80 -34.12 -3.44
C LEU A 244 2.09 -35.28 -2.79
N LYS A 245 0.97 -34.99 -2.09
CA LYS A 245 0.25 -36.01 -1.32
C LYS A 245 -1.21 -35.64 -1.11
N LYS A 246 -2.02 -36.66 -1.01
CA LYS A 246 -3.43 -36.58 -0.65
C LYS A 246 -3.59 -36.88 0.84
N VAL A 247 -4.30 -36.01 1.58
CA VAL A 247 -4.46 -36.11 3.01
C VAL A 247 -5.91 -35.84 3.42
N PRO A 248 -6.36 -36.31 4.60
CA PRO A 248 -7.65 -35.92 5.15
C PRO A 248 -7.74 -34.41 5.30
N THR A 249 -8.91 -33.83 5.03
CA THR A 249 -9.15 -32.38 5.10
C THR A 249 -8.80 -31.79 6.48
N GLU A 250 -9.05 -32.54 7.55
CA GLU A 250 -8.73 -32.16 8.93
C GLU A 250 -7.22 -32.02 9.19
N ARG A 251 -6.39 -32.65 8.37
CA ARG A 251 -4.92 -32.62 8.49
C ARG A 251 -4.23 -31.73 7.47
N LEU A 252 -4.99 -31.07 6.61
CA LEU A 252 -4.44 -30.26 5.51
C LEU A 252 -3.41 -29.21 5.98
N VAL A 253 -3.77 -28.46 7.01
CA VAL A 253 -2.91 -27.38 7.53
C VAL A 253 -1.65 -27.96 8.16
N ASP A 254 -1.78 -28.99 9.00
CA ASP A 254 -0.61 -29.60 9.66
C ASP A 254 0.35 -30.22 8.67
N GLU A 255 -0.17 -30.88 7.66
CA GLU A 255 0.66 -31.53 6.62
C GLU A 255 1.29 -30.50 5.67
N LEU A 256 0.62 -29.37 5.42
CA LEU A 256 1.20 -28.23 4.69
C LEU A 256 2.43 -27.69 5.44
N PHE A 257 2.29 -27.39 6.72
CA PHE A 257 3.39 -26.85 7.51
C PHE A 257 4.50 -27.88 7.72
N ALA A 258 4.17 -29.15 7.89
CA ALA A 258 5.18 -30.21 7.91
C ALA A 258 6.00 -30.29 6.60
N GLU A 259 5.40 -29.94 5.46
CA GLU A 259 6.11 -29.88 4.18
C GLU A 259 7.00 -28.62 4.09
N ILE A 260 6.50 -27.48 4.51
CA ILE A 260 7.26 -26.22 4.59
C ILE A 260 8.46 -26.41 5.52
N ASP A 261 8.26 -26.95 6.73
CA ASP A 261 9.32 -27.18 7.69
C ASP A 261 10.39 -28.18 7.16
N ARG A 262 9.96 -29.22 6.45
CA ARG A 262 10.87 -30.18 5.82
C ARG A 262 11.72 -29.51 4.75
N TYR A 263 11.16 -28.61 3.98
CA TYR A 263 11.86 -27.83 2.98
C TYR A 263 12.96 -26.97 3.61
N TYR A 264 12.66 -26.26 4.69
CA TYR A 264 13.65 -25.47 5.43
C TYR A 264 14.71 -26.33 6.12
N ALA A 265 14.32 -27.45 6.72
CA ALA A 265 15.24 -28.39 7.36
C ALA A 265 16.25 -29.00 6.37
N ALA A 266 15.86 -29.10 5.11
CA ALA A 266 16.76 -29.53 4.03
C ALA A 266 17.74 -28.43 3.56
N GLY A 267 17.76 -27.27 4.21
CA GLY A 267 18.61 -26.13 3.85
C GLY A 267 18.26 -25.46 2.52
N LYS A 268 17.07 -25.76 1.99
CA LYS A 268 16.57 -25.14 0.79
C LYS A 268 15.98 -23.78 1.18
N LYS A 269 16.59 -22.71 0.75
CA LYS A 269 15.97 -21.39 0.74
C LYS A 269 15.10 -21.29 -0.51
N VAL A 270 13.93 -20.66 -0.38
CA VAL A 270 13.16 -20.26 -1.57
C VAL A 270 13.97 -19.15 -2.24
N VAL A 271 14.80 -19.54 -3.20
CA VAL A 271 15.37 -18.60 -4.14
C VAL A 271 14.25 -18.38 -5.15
N ARG A 272 13.60 -17.24 -5.12
CA ARG A 272 12.76 -16.84 -6.24
C ARG A 272 13.63 -16.85 -7.47
N ASP A 273 13.24 -17.66 -8.42
CA ASP A 273 14.00 -17.89 -9.62
C ASP A 273 14.18 -16.55 -10.35
N GLU A 274 15.40 -16.01 -10.31
CA GLU A 274 15.82 -14.96 -11.23
C GLU A 274 15.58 -15.39 -12.69
N VAL A 275 15.51 -16.69 -12.93
CA VAL A 275 15.16 -17.30 -14.21
C VAL A 275 13.68 -17.04 -14.54
N ALA A 276 12.73 -17.23 -13.61
CA ALA A 276 11.31 -16.95 -13.87
C ALA A 276 11.04 -15.44 -14.04
N ALA A 277 11.79 -14.60 -13.34
CA ALA A 277 11.73 -13.16 -13.53
C ALA A 277 12.36 -12.73 -14.86
N ALA A 278 13.44 -13.39 -15.28
CA ALA A 278 14.08 -13.18 -16.58
C ALA A 278 13.19 -13.71 -17.73
N GLU A 279 12.60 -14.88 -17.59
CA GLU A 279 11.64 -15.44 -18.56
C GLU A 279 10.38 -14.60 -18.69
N ALA A 280 9.86 -14.04 -17.57
CA ALA A 280 8.75 -13.12 -17.59
C ALA A 280 9.12 -11.77 -18.24
N ALA A 281 10.33 -11.28 -17.99
CA ALA A 281 10.83 -10.05 -18.61
C ALA A 281 11.12 -10.27 -20.11
N GLU A 282 11.64 -11.42 -20.49
CA GLU A 282 11.86 -11.81 -21.88
C GLU A 282 10.51 -11.95 -22.63
N TRP A 283 9.53 -12.63 -22.00
CA TRP A 283 8.19 -12.74 -22.55
C TRP A 283 7.51 -11.37 -22.71
N LEU A 284 7.66 -10.48 -21.73
CA LEU A 284 7.13 -9.11 -21.82
C LEU A 284 7.81 -8.32 -22.94
N SER A 285 9.14 -8.47 -23.12
CA SER A 285 9.88 -7.78 -24.18
C SER A 285 9.53 -8.32 -25.57
N GLU A 286 9.31 -9.63 -25.70
CA GLU A 286 8.89 -10.26 -26.95
C GLU A 286 7.44 -9.94 -27.34
N ASN A 287 6.59 -9.58 -26.36
CA ASN A 287 5.18 -9.26 -26.56
C ASN A 287 4.86 -7.76 -26.30
N GLU A 288 5.87 -6.91 -26.24
CA GLU A 288 5.70 -5.46 -26.04
C GLU A 288 4.78 -4.86 -27.12
N ASP A 289 4.90 -5.31 -28.36
CA ASP A 289 4.04 -4.87 -29.47
C ASP A 289 2.59 -5.42 -29.37
N GLU A 290 2.37 -6.57 -28.72
CA GLU A 290 1.02 -7.11 -28.50
C GLU A 290 0.34 -6.51 -27.28
N THR A 291 1.08 -6.01 -26.27
CA THR A 291 0.55 -5.37 -25.07
C THR A 291 0.48 -3.85 -25.20
N ALA A 292 1.21 -3.24 -26.12
CA ALA A 292 1.16 -1.82 -26.37
C ALA A 292 -0.24 -1.42 -26.91
N MET A 293 -0.87 -0.46 -26.25
CA MET A 293 -2.14 0.12 -26.66
C MET A 293 -1.88 1.07 -27.83
N THR A 294 -1.80 0.51 -29.05
CA THR A 294 -1.67 1.33 -30.26
C THR A 294 -2.98 2.06 -30.54
N PRO A 295 -2.95 3.24 -31.20
CA PRO A 295 -4.15 3.97 -31.60
C PRO A 295 -5.15 3.10 -32.40
N GLU A 296 -4.66 2.15 -33.19
CA GLU A 296 -5.48 1.23 -33.98
C GLU A 296 -6.17 0.19 -33.09
N ARG A 297 -5.49 -0.29 -32.05
CA ARG A 297 -6.05 -1.24 -31.08
C ARG A 297 -7.07 -0.56 -30.14
N LEU A 298 -6.83 0.70 -29.79
CA LEU A 298 -7.79 1.52 -29.07
C LEU A 298 -9.05 1.74 -29.91
N ALA A 299 -8.91 2.11 -31.17
CA ALA A 299 -10.02 2.29 -32.08
C ALA A 299 -10.82 0.99 -32.34
N ALA A 300 -10.14 -0.16 -32.38
CA ALA A 300 -10.80 -1.47 -32.51
C ALA A 300 -11.61 -1.85 -31.25
N LEU A 301 -11.10 -1.52 -30.05
CA LEU A 301 -11.82 -1.72 -28.79
C LEU A 301 -13.02 -0.78 -28.65
N GLU A 302 -12.88 0.48 -29.04
CA GLU A 302 -13.99 1.45 -29.09
C GLU A 302 -15.08 1.04 -30.11
N ALA A 303 -14.68 0.50 -31.26
CA ALA A 303 -15.62 -0.02 -32.23
C ALA A 303 -16.33 -1.30 -31.77
N ALA A 304 -15.64 -2.18 -31.03
CA ALA A 304 -16.23 -3.37 -30.42
C ALA A 304 -17.22 -3.01 -29.32
N ALA A 305 -16.88 -2.07 -28.44
CA ALA A 305 -17.77 -1.57 -27.40
C ALA A 305 -19.02 -0.89 -27.98
N ALA A 306 -18.88 -0.13 -29.06
CA ALA A 306 -20.00 0.48 -29.74
C ALA A 306 -20.93 -0.55 -30.43
N GLN A 307 -20.41 -1.72 -30.82
CA GLN A 307 -21.23 -2.81 -31.37
C GLN A 307 -21.99 -3.59 -30.30
N GLU A 308 -21.41 -3.74 -29.09
CA GLU A 308 -22.09 -4.34 -27.93
C GLU A 308 -23.25 -3.45 -27.45
N ASP A 309 -23.05 -2.13 -27.36
CA ASP A 309 -24.09 -1.17 -26.99
C ASP A 309 -25.24 -1.10 -28.03
N ALA A 310 -24.97 -1.35 -29.32
CA ALA A 310 -25.97 -1.38 -30.38
C ALA A 310 -26.77 -2.70 -30.42
N GLY A 311 -26.28 -3.76 -29.72
CA GLY A 311 -26.92 -5.08 -29.69
C GLY A 311 -27.81 -5.33 -28.47
N VAL A 312 -27.85 -4.47 -27.50
CA VAL A 312 -28.69 -4.61 -26.30
C VAL A 312 -30.02 -3.89 -26.53
N SER A 313 -31.00 -4.59 -27.08
CA SER A 313 -32.40 -4.19 -26.98
C SER A 313 -32.82 -4.44 -25.52
N LEU A 314 -33.01 -3.38 -24.76
CA LEU A 314 -33.66 -3.45 -23.46
C LEU A 314 -35.12 -3.88 -23.66
N ASP A 315 -35.42 -5.13 -23.37
CA ASP A 315 -36.81 -5.56 -23.21
C ASP A 315 -37.41 -4.77 -22.03
N GLU A 316 -38.45 -4.01 -22.37
CA GLU A 316 -39.27 -3.19 -21.47
C GLU A 316 -40.14 -4.09 -20.57
N ASP A 317 -39.57 -4.83 -19.63
CA ASP A 317 -40.36 -5.48 -18.56
C ASP A 317 -39.54 -5.72 -17.28
N VAL A 318 -38.96 -4.65 -16.71
CA VAL A 318 -38.51 -4.64 -15.31
C VAL A 318 -39.12 -3.45 -14.59
N SER A 319 -40.16 -3.73 -13.82
CA SER A 319 -40.82 -2.78 -12.94
C SER A 319 -39.82 -2.06 -12.03
N PRO A 320 -39.89 -0.73 -11.88
CA PRO A 320 -38.91 0.04 -11.12
C PRO A 320 -39.10 -0.20 -9.61
N VAL A 321 -38.10 -0.79 -9.00
CA VAL A 321 -37.95 -0.77 -7.54
C VAL A 321 -37.66 0.67 -7.11
N ALA A 322 -38.58 1.20 -6.30
CA ALA A 322 -38.65 2.58 -5.84
C ALA A 322 -37.31 3.12 -5.29
N GLY A 323 -36.96 4.29 -5.78
CA GLY A 323 -35.73 4.99 -5.52
C GLY A 323 -35.45 5.35 -4.07
N ARG A 324 -34.20 5.28 -3.69
CA ARG A 324 -33.60 6.13 -2.66
C ARG A 324 -32.78 7.24 -3.33
N ARG A 325 -33.33 8.44 -3.31
CA ARG A 325 -32.57 9.65 -3.67
C ARG A 325 -31.52 9.91 -2.57
N PHE A 326 -30.28 9.95 -2.95
CA PHE A 326 -29.25 10.60 -2.14
C PHE A 326 -29.31 12.10 -2.42
N THR A 327 -29.83 12.87 -1.47
CA THR A 327 -29.69 14.33 -1.46
C THR A 327 -28.30 14.66 -0.91
N ARG A 328 -27.54 15.44 -1.70
CA ARG A 328 -26.33 16.13 -1.22
C ARG A 328 -26.73 17.16 -0.16
N ALA A 329 -26.07 17.11 0.97
CA ALA A 329 -25.89 18.24 1.88
C ALA A 329 -24.39 18.55 1.98
#